data_90e306f89adfc73f2ef5f74c390c0c74
#
_entry.id   90e306f89adfc73f2ef5f74c390c0c74
#
_cell.length_a   1.000
_cell.length_b   1.000
_cell.length_c   1.000
_cell.angle_alpha   90.00
_cell.angle_beta   90.00
_cell.angle_gamma   90.00
#
_symmetry.space_group_name_H-M   'P 1'
#
loop_
_entity.id
_entity.type
_entity.pdbx_description
1 polymer ?
#
loop_
_entity_poly.entity_id
_entity_poly.type
_entity_poly.pdbx_seq_one_letter_code
_entity_poly.pdbx_strand_id
1 'polypeptide(L)'
;MKSQQLKLGLHRKNRRVWLDNRALLKGAGFQVGFKYDVKYCHLSRVIFLSLDAEGARKVAKKNGTDPIIDLNSTKVGWALGDCSEILVEYNQGIIEISPIEEKERSIHELASAFKTFEDKA
;
A
#
# COMPACT_ATOMS: atom_id res chain seq x y z
N MET A 1 5.34 13.34 4.43
CA MET A 1 4.69 12.11 3.96
C MET A 1 5.15 11.79 2.55
N LYS A 2 5.48 10.55 2.28
CA LYS A 2 5.89 10.10 0.95
C LYS A 2 4.94 9.02 0.47
N SER A 3 4.74 8.93 -0.83
CA SER A 3 3.82 7.96 -1.41
C SER A 3 4.42 7.27 -2.61
N GLN A 4 3.84 6.12 -2.95
CA GLN A 4 4.26 5.29 -4.06
C GLN A 4 3.04 4.61 -4.66
N GLN A 5 2.95 4.56 -5.98
CA GLN A 5 1.93 3.78 -6.67
C GLN A 5 2.53 2.47 -7.12
N LEU A 6 1.86 1.37 -6.83
CA LEU A 6 2.32 0.04 -7.19
C LEU A 6 1.18 -0.76 -7.82
N LYS A 7 1.56 -1.74 -8.63
CA LYS A 7 0.60 -2.73 -9.09
C LYS A 7 0.37 -3.75 -7.98
N LEU A 8 -0.88 -4.13 -7.80
CA LEU A 8 -1.22 -5.19 -6.85
C LEU A 8 -0.92 -6.53 -7.51
N GLY A 9 0.05 -7.24 -6.95
CA GLY A 9 0.50 -8.51 -7.50
C GLY A 9 -0.43 -9.67 -7.21
N LEU A 10 -0.01 -10.85 -7.63
CA LEU A 10 -0.72 -12.10 -7.40
C LEU A 10 0.30 -13.17 -7.03
N HIS A 11 0.01 -13.94 -5.99
CA HIS A 11 0.86 -15.04 -5.54
C HIS A 11 -0.02 -16.19 -5.09
N ARG A 12 0.04 -17.32 -5.83
CA ARG A 12 -0.75 -18.53 -5.53
C ARG A 12 -2.24 -18.22 -5.33
N LYS A 13 -2.84 -17.44 -6.24
CA LYS A 13 -4.24 -17.02 -6.20
C LYS A 13 -4.56 -15.95 -5.15
N ASN A 14 -3.60 -15.57 -4.32
CA ASN A 14 -3.79 -14.46 -3.38
C ASN A 14 -3.27 -13.17 -3.98
N ARG A 15 -3.95 -12.06 -3.65
CA ARG A 15 -3.41 -10.75 -3.98
C ARG A 15 -2.16 -10.51 -3.14
N ARG A 16 -1.19 -9.81 -3.71
CA ARG A 16 0.11 -9.62 -3.08
C ARG A 16 0.53 -8.16 -3.07
N VAL A 17 0.92 -7.68 -1.90
CA VAL A 17 1.57 -6.38 -1.73
C VAL A 17 3.05 -6.63 -1.48
N TRP A 18 3.89 -6.11 -2.35
CA TRP A 18 5.33 -6.29 -2.28
C TRP A 18 5.99 -4.93 -2.12
N LEU A 19 6.54 -4.65 -0.93
CA LEU A 19 7.18 -3.39 -0.63
C LEU A 19 8.69 -3.63 -0.49
N ASP A 20 9.47 -3.11 -1.44
CA ASP A 20 10.92 -3.26 -1.44
C ASP A 20 11.66 -1.96 -1.73
N ASN A 21 10.99 -0.84 -1.66
CA ASN A 21 11.65 0.46 -1.82
C ASN A 21 12.42 0.80 -0.56
N ARG A 22 13.73 0.59 -0.62
CA ARG A 22 14.63 0.76 0.51
C ARG A 22 14.53 2.15 1.15
N ALA A 23 14.56 3.19 0.34
CA ALA A 23 14.55 4.56 0.85
C ALA A 23 13.24 4.89 1.57
N LEU A 24 12.12 4.48 1.00
CA LEU A 24 10.79 4.74 1.58
C LEU A 24 10.57 3.93 2.86
N LEU A 25 10.95 2.65 2.86
CA LEU A 25 10.82 1.80 4.05
C LEU A 25 11.68 2.30 5.18
N LYS A 26 12.96 2.57 4.92
CA LYS A 26 13.88 3.09 5.94
C LYS A 26 13.46 4.46 6.43
N GLY A 27 12.99 5.33 5.52
CA GLY A 27 12.50 6.64 5.88
C GLY A 27 11.30 6.61 6.81
N ALA A 28 10.47 5.57 6.72
CA ALA A 28 9.34 5.37 7.63
C ALA A 28 9.71 4.60 8.89
N GLY A 29 10.97 4.17 9.02
CA GLY A 29 11.46 3.45 10.19
C GLY A 29 11.34 1.94 10.11
N PHE A 30 10.95 1.39 8.96
CA PHE A 30 10.79 -0.05 8.77
C PHE A 30 12.11 -0.67 8.32
N GLN A 31 12.99 -0.91 9.28
CA GLN A 31 14.31 -1.51 9.04
C GLN A 31 14.27 -3.02 9.24
N VAL A 32 15.19 -3.73 8.59
CA VAL A 32 15.30 -5.19 8.72
C VAL A 32 15.31 -5.61 10.19
N GLY A 33 14.46 -6.58 10.53
CA GLY A 33 14.34 -7.09 11.88
C GLY A 33 13.37 -6.34 12.77
N PHE A 34 12.94 -5.15 12.39
CA PHE A 34 11.96 -4.42 13.17
C PHE A 34 10.60 -5.10 13.09
N LYS A 35 9.91 -5.16 14.22
CA LYS A 35 8.63 -5.82 14.29
C LYS A 35 7.50 -4.84 13.98
N TYR A 36 6.43 -5.35 13.40
CA TYR A 36 5.26 -4.56 13.06
C TYR A 36 4.01 -5.41 13.09
N ASP A 37 2.86 -4.75 13.19
CA ASP A 37 1.55 -5.38 13.06
C ASP A 37 0.88 -4.94 11.79
N VAL A 38 -0.01 -5.80 11.28
CA VAL A 38 -0.81 -5.51 10.09
C VAL A 38 -2.26 -5.47 10.49
N LYS A 39 -2.95 -4.41 10.13
CA LYS A 39 -4.39 -4.28 10.33
C LYS A 39 -5.10 -4.18 8.99
N TYR A 40 -6.01 -5.10 8.75
CA TYR A 40 -6.80 -5.16 7.52
C TYR A 40 -8.17 -4.57 7.79
N CYS A 41 -8.54 -3.51 7.08
CA CYS A 41 -9.83 -2.83 7.24
C CYS A 41 -10.65 -2.98 5.97
N HIS A 42 -11.54 -3.96 5.95
CA HIS A 42 -12.38 -4.23 4.79
C HIS A 42 -13.32 -3.09 4.44
N LEU A 43 -13.97 -2.51 5.44
CA LEU A 43 -14.94 -1.43 5.22
C LEU A 43 -14.29 -0.17 4.67
N SER A 44 -13.10 0.15 5.14
CA SER A 44 -12.35 1.32 4.68
C SER A 44 -11.47 1.02 3.48
N ARG A 45 -11.31 -0.25 3.15
CA ARG A 45 -10.44 -0.75 2.07
C ARG A 45 -9.01 -0.25 2.24
N VAL A 46 -8.48 -0.47 3.44
CA VAL A 46 -7.14 0.00 3.82
C VAL A 46 -6.42 -1.11 4.58
N ILE A 47 -5.12 -1.19 4.39
CA ILE A 47 -4.22 -2.01 5.19
C ILE A 47 -3.23 -1.07 5.88
N PHE A 48 -3.12 -1.21 7.19
CA PHE A 48 -2.17 -0.43 7.99
C PHE A 48 -1.05 -1.32 8.49
N LEU A 49 0.18 -0.85 8.34
CA LEU A 49 1.36 -1.47 8.95
C LEU A 49 1.85 -0.50 10.02
N SER A 50 1.96 -0.97 11.26
CA SER A 50 2.40 -0.14 12.37
C SER A 50 3.60 -0.77 13.05
N LEU A 51 4.68 0.00 13.23
CA LEU A 51 5.84 -0.49 13.99
C LEU A 51 5.44 -0.72 15.44
N ASP A 52 5.79 -1.91 15.95
CA ASP A 52 5.48 -2.30 17.32
C ASP A 52 6.54 -3.30 17.77
N ALA A 53 7.22 -2.98 18.87
CA ALA A 53 8.26 -3.85 19.40
C ALA A 53 7.77 -5.27 19.72
N GLU A 54 6.48 -5.44 19.94
CA GLU A 54 5.84 -6.73 20.19
C GLU A 54 4.99 -7.22 19.02
N GLY A 55 5.18 -6.63 17.84
CA GLY A 55 4.41 -6.98 16.65
C GLY A 55 4.60 -8.44 16.23
N ALA A 56 3.57 -8.96 15.57
CA ALA A 56 3.53 -10.36 15.15
C ALA A 56 4.41 -10.64 13.93
N ARG A 57 4.76 -9.61 13.17
CA ARG A 57 5.56 -9.74 11.95
C ARG A 57 6.88 -9.01 12.09
N LYS A 58 7.83 -9.37 11.24
CA LYS A 58 9.16 -8.79 11.25
C LYS A 58 9.53 -8.39 9.82
N VAL A 59 10.10 -7.20 9.65
CA VAL A 59 10.60 -6.76 8.34
C VAL A 59 11.69 -7.73 7.89
N ALA A 60 11.49 -8.35 6.74
CA ALA A 60 12.41 -9.33 6.21
C ALA A 60 13.59 -8.65 5.50
N LYS A 61 14.55 -9.46 5.12
CA LYS A 61 15.77 -9.04 4.46
C LYS A 61 15.77 -9.57 3.02
N LYS A 62 16.04 -8.69 2.07
CA LYS A 62 16.23 -9.07 0.67
C LYS A 62 17.66 -8.76 0.28
N ASN A 63 18.37 -9.75 -0.27
CA ASN A 63 19.74 -9.56 -0.78
C ASN A 63 20.64 -8.74 0.16
N GLY A 64 21.09 -9.34 1.23
CA GLY A 64 21.98 -8.66 2.17
C GLY A 64 21.22 -7.89 3.24
N THR A 65 21.13 -6.57 3.14
CA THR A 65 20.57 -5.71 4.21
C THR A 65 19.33 -4.93 3.80
N ASP A 66 18.81 -5.13 2.62
CA ASP A 66 17.66 -4.36 2.16
C ASP A 66 16.35 -4.87 2.77
N PRO A 67 15.51 -3.95 3.30
CA PRO A 67 14.25 -4.35 3.89
C PRO A 67 13.22 -4.74 2.83
N ILE A 68 12.36 -5.68 3.20
CA ILE A 68 11.25 -6.09 2.35
C ILE A 68 10.05 -6.46 3.19
N ILE A 69 8.86 -6.11 2.71
CA ILE A 69 7.58 -6.49 3.30
C ILE A 69 6.76 -7.15 2.21
N ASP A 70 6.31 -8.37 2.47
CA ASP A 70 5.52 -9.16 1.53
C ASP A 70 4.21 -9.58 2.21
N LEU A 71 3.10 -9.04 1.74
CA LEU A 71 1.77 -9.40 2.24
C LEU A 71 1.06 -10.17 1.14
N ASN A 72 0.78 -11.45 1.38
CA ASN A 72 0.18 -12.31 0.36
C ASN A 72 -0.92 -13.25 0.88
N SER A 73 -1.50 -12.94 2.02
CA SER A 73 -2.62 -13.73 2.55
C SER A 73 -3.93 -13.37 1.86
N THR A 74 -4.95 -14.20 2.06
CA THR A 74 -6.30 -13.93 1.54
C THR A 74 -6.86 -12.62 2.06
N LYS A 75 -6.38 -12.14 3.20
CA LYS A 75 -6.82 -10.88 3.79
C LYS A 75 -6.48 -9.66 2.94
N VAL A 76 -5.45 -9.74 2.11
CA VAL A 76 -5.07 -8.63 1.21
C VAL A 76 -6.21 -8.35 0.24
N GLY A 77 -6.70 -9.38 -0.46
CA GLY A 77 -7.84 -9.24 -1.36
C GLY A 77 -9.13 -8.89 -0.64
N TRP A 78 -9.32 -9.44 0.56
CA TRP A 78 -10.48 -9.11 1.39
C TRP A 78 -10.52 -7.62 1.74
N ALA A 79 -9.38 -7.03 2.07
CA ALA A 79 -9.30 -5.61 2.42
C ALA A 79 -9.33 -4.71 1.20
N LEU A 80 -8.52 -5.00 0.18
CA LEU A 80 -8.32 -4.10 -0.96
C LEU A 80 -9.27 -4.34 -2.14
N GLY A 81 -9.89 -5.53 -2.22
CA GLY A 81 -10.79 -5.86 -3.32
C GLY A 81 -10.06 -6.15 -4.63
N ASP A 82 -10.75 -5.96 -5.75
CA ASP A 82 -10.27 -6.30 -7.09
C ASP A 82 -9.59 -5.14 -7.80
N CYS A 83 -8.87 -4.32 -7.08
CA CYS A 83 -8.10 -3.24 -7.71
C CYS A 83 -6.85 -3.79 -8.39
N SER A 84 -6.37 -3.09 -9.41
CA SER A 84 -5.13 -3.46 -10.10
C SER A 84 -3.93 -2.66 -9.58
N GLU A 85 -4.17 -1.50 -8.99
CA GLU A 85 -3.12 -0.63 -8.49
C GLU A 85 -3.44 -0.18 -7.07
N ILE A 86 -2.39 0.10 -6.31
CA ILE A 86 -2.49 0.55 -4.92
C ILE A 86 -1.65 1.80 -4.70
N LEU A 87 -2.10 2.61 -3.75
CA LEU A 87 -1.36 3.74 -3.23
C LEU A 87 -0.77 3.33 -1.89
N VAL A 88 0.53 3.49 -1.74
CA VAL A 88 1.24 3.21 -0.49
C VAL A 88 1.75 4.53 0.06
N GLU A 89 1.32 4.87 1.27
CA GLU A 89 1.73 6.11 1.93
C GLU A 89 2.62 5.78 3.11
N TYR A 90 3.81 6.38 3.12
CA TYR A 90 4.84 6.12 4.13
C TYR A 90 4.90 7.29 5.10
N ASN A 91 4.53 7.04 6.34
CA ASN A 91 4.65 7.97 7.45
C ASN A 91 5.56 7.38 8.52
N GLN A 92 6.01 8.19 9.45
CA GLN A 92 6.89 7.72 10.52
C GLN A 92 6.19 6.63 11.33
N GLY A 93 6.71 5.43 11.25
CA GLY A 93 6.20 4.27 11.98
C GLY A 93 4.92 3.64 11.45
N ILE A 94 4.34 4.20 10.38
CA ILE A 94 3.08 3.71 9.82
C ILE A 94 3.13 3.72 8.29
N ILE A 95 2.69 2.62 7.69
CA ILE A 95 2.50 2.54 6.25
C ILE A 95 1.01 2.27 6.00
N GLU A 96 0.41 3.04 5.13
CA GLU A 96 -1.00 2.91 4.77
C GLU A 96 -1.11 2.48 3.31
N ILE A 97 -1.87 1.41 3.05
CA ILE A 97 -2.05 0.86 1.71
C ILE A 97 -3.54 0.93 1.36
N SER A 98 -3.86 1.56 0.24
CA SER A 98 -5.24 1.70 -0.22
C SER A 98 -5.32 1.44 -1.72
N PRO A 99 -6.51 1.01 -2.23
CA PRO A 99 -6.65 0.74 -3.64
C PRO A 99 -6.78 2.03 -4.45
N ILE A 100 -6.25 2.00 -5.67
CA ILE A 100 -6.56 3.00 -6.69
C ILE A 100 -7.54 2.31 -7.63
N GLU A 101 -8.79 2.71 -7.56
CA GLU A 101 -9.84 2.08 -8.35
C GLU A 101 -10.02 2.78 -9.69
N GLU A 102 -10.37 1.99 -10.71
CA GLU A 102 -10.71 2.55 -12.02
C GLU A 102 -11.84 3.57 -11.92
N LYS A 103 -12.76 3.36 -10.98
CA LYS A 103 -13.86 4.27 -10.73
C LYS A 103 -13.36 5.64 -10.28
N GLU A 104 -12.36 5.69 -9.41
CA GLU A 104 -11.75 6.95 -8.99
C GLU A 104 -11.00 7.60 -10.13
N ARG A 105 -10.31 6.79 -10.94
CA ARG A 105 -9.62 7.24 -12.13
C ARG A 105 -10.59 7.89 -13.11
N SER A 106 -11.73 7.23 -13.37
CA SER A 106 -12.77 7.74 -14.23
C SER A 106 -13.35 9.04 -13.69
N ILE A 107 -13.55 9.15 -12.40
CA ILE A 107 -14.04 10.36 -11.75
C ILE A 107 -13.05 11.51 -11.95
N HIS A 108 -11.74 11.23 -11.79
CA HIS A 108 -10.71 12.24 -12.03
C HIS A 108 -10.68 12.70 -13.48
N GLU A 109 -10.79 11.80 -14.42
CA GLU A 109 -10.84 12.11 -15.84
C GLU A 109 -12.09 12.94 -16.17
N LEU A 110 -13.24 12.56 -15.64
CA LEU A 110 -14.48 13.29 -15.78
C LEU A 110 -14.41 14.68 -15.16
N ALA A 111 -13.82 14.78 -13.97
CA ALA A 111 -13.66 16.08 -13.31
C ALA A 111 -12.80 17.02 -14.14
N SER A 112 -11.74 16.51 -14.76
CA SER A 112 -10.91 17.31 -15.68
C SER A 112 -11.69 17.75 -16.91
N ALA A 113 -12.51 16.87 -17.46
CA ALA A 113 -13.37 17.21 -18.61
C ALA A 113 -14.41 18.25 -18.22
N PHE A 114 -15.04 18.12 -17.06
CA PHE A 114 -16.00 19.09 -16.55
C PHE A 114 -15.39 20.46 -16.31
N LYS A 115 -14.20 20.48 -15.76
CA LYS A 115 -13.45 21.72 -15.54
C LYS A 115 -13.21 22.44 -16.86
N THR A 116 -12.87 21.71 -17.90
CA THR A 116 -12.69 22.25 -19.23
C THR A 116 -13.99 22.81 -19.78
N PHE A 117 -15.09 22.13 -19.49
CA PHE A 117 -16.43 22.57 -19.90
C PHE A 117 -16.84 23.86 -19.19
N GLU A 118 -16.62 23.95 -17.90
CA GLU A 118 -16.95 25.14 -17.11
C GLU A 118 -16.17 26.35 -17.58
N ASP A 119 -14.89 26.14 -17.92
CA ASP A 119 -14.04 27.22 -18.43
C ASP A 119 -14.51 27.76 -19.78
N LYS A 120 -15.30 26.99 -20.51
CA LYS A 120 -15.86 27.40 -21.80
C LYS A 120 -17.24 28.00 -21.68
N ALA A 121 -17.84 27.82 -20.53
CA ALA A 121 -19.17 28.39 -20.28
C ALA A 121 -19.07 29.85 -19.79
#